data_11ef4ebd30b78cecef14f11e0e4dd833
#
_entry.id   11ef4ebd30b78cecef14f11e0e4dd833
#
_cell.length_a   1.000
_cell.length_b   1.000
_cell.length_c   1.000
_cell.angle_alpha   90.00
_cell.angle_beta   90.00
_cell.angle_gamma   90.00
#
_symmetry.space_group_name_H-M   'P 1'
#
loop_
_entity.id
_entity.type
_entity.pdbx_description
1 polymer ?
#
loop_
_entity_poly.entity_id
_entity_poly.type
_entity_poly.pdbx_seq_one_letter_code
_entity_poly.pdbx_strand_id
1 'polypeptide(L)'
;QMGVVIVMESLSVIASRIMQRHNITPVVQSYSALSYEEMEQARVESFNSHIGELEGYDCKICQNRGYLAELSSNSNMCVRECDCMKIRRTMKQVVETGINKAYSFENFKVANDWQQAIVDKAKRYVADPKGWFYVGGQVGAGKTHICSAIFGELVRRGNAGHYMLWTDEGTSLKAAVNDVNAYRDIMKPLMSVKVLYIDDFLKVKQGEKPTTADINLAFKLLNARYNNPELLTIISSEWYLGEVRNFDDAVGS
;
A
#
# COMPACT_ATOMS: atom_id res chain seq x y z
N GLN A 1 -11.98 -70.15 39.30
CA GLN A 1 -11.59 -68.80 38.79
C GLN A 1 -10.81 -69.00 37.49
N MET A 2 -11.47 -68.72 36.33
CA MET A 2 -10.79 -68.69 35.04
C MET A 2 -10.18 -67.29 34.90
N GLY A 3 -8.84 -67.21 34.92
CA GLY A 3 -8.11 -65.99 34.64
C GLY A 3 -8.09 -65.73 33.10
N VAL A 4 -8.61 -64.59 32.67
CA VAL A 4 -8.49 -64.11 31.32
C VAL A 4 -7.10 -63.51 31.14
N VAL A 5 -6.23 -64.15 30.35
CA VAL A 5 -4.95 -63.60 29.94
C VAL A 5 -5.17 -62.76 28.70
N ILE A 6 -5.09 -61.44 28.86
CA ILE A 6 -5.09 -60.52 27.71
C ILE A 6 -3.66 -60.43 27.20
N VAL A 7 -3.38 -61.05 26.05
CA VAL A 7 -2.13 -60.87 25.33
C VAL A 7 -2.29 -59.67 24.42
N MET A 8 -1.64 -58.57 24.75
CA MET A 8 -1.55 -57.39 23.88
C MET A 8 -0.47 -57.63 22.82
N GLU A 9 -0.85 -58.07 21.64
CA GLU A 9 0.07 -58.13 20.50
C GLU A 9 0.28 -56.73 19.91
N SER A 10 1.54 -56.39 19.55
CA SER A 10 1.80 -55.11 18.87
C SER A 10 1.17 -55.04 17.49
N LEU A 11 0.71 -53.86 17.07
CA LEU A 11 0.12 -53.65 15.74
C LEU A 11 1.00 -54.12 14.59
N SER A 12 2.32 -54.13 14.76
CA SER A 12 3.30 -54.64 13.80
C SER A 12 3.18 -56.15 13.61
N VAL A 13 2.92 -56.93 14.67
CA VAL A 13 2.74 -58.37 14.62
C VAL A 13 1.41 -58.72 13.94
N ILE A 14 0.37 -57.97 14.23
CA ILE A 14 -0.97 -58.16 13.61
C ILE A 14 -0.88 -57.83 12.11
N ALA A 15 -0.22 -56.73 11.73
CA ALA A 15 -0.02 -56.34 10.33
C ALA A 15 0.79 -57.38 9.55
N SER A 16 1.86 -57.94 10.14
CA SER A 16 2.67 -59.01 9.51
C SER A 16 1.85 -60.28 9.26
N ARG A 17 0.99 -60.71 10.20
CA ARG A 17 0.10 -61.87 10.02
C ARG A 17 -0.92 -61.62 8.92
N ILE A 18 -1.48 -60.43 8.80
CA ILE A 18 -2.43 -60.09 7.74
C ILE A 18 -1.75 -60.12 6.39
N MET A 19 -0.54 -59.57 6.26
CA MET A 19 0.24 -59.57 5.04
C MET A 19 0.61 -60.98 4.60
N GLN A 20 1.06 -61.84 5.51
CA GLN A 20 1.33 -63.26 5.21
C GLN A 20 0.10 -64.03 4.78
N ARG A 21 -1.06 -63.79 5.41
CA ARG A 21 -2.33 -64.47 5.11
C ARG A 21 -2.90 -64.15 3.73
N HIS A 22 -2.57 -62.96 3.22
CA HIS A 22 -3.06 -62.48 1.93
C HIS A 22 -1.98 -62.42 0.83
N ASN A 23 -0.80 -63.03 1.06
CA ASN A 23 0.34 -62.98 0.13
C ASN A 23 0.70 -61.59 -0.36
N ILE A 24 0.57 -60.60 0.53
CA ILE A 24 0.91 -59.21 0.26
C ILE A 24 2.40 -59.07 0.51
N THR A 25 3.19 -58.90 -0.54
CA THR A 25 4.59 -58.52 -0.42
C THR A 25 4.64 -57.02 -0.02
N PRO A 26 5.26 -56.63 1.11
CA PRO A 26 5.37 -55.24 1.41
C PRO A 26 6.25 -54.59 0.33
N VAL A 27 5.69 -53.70 -0.45
CA VAL A 27 6.48 -52.78 -1.26
C VAL A 27 7.13 -51.80 -0.27
N VAL A 28 8.34 -52.14 0.16
CA VAL A 28 9.20 -51.20 0.89
C VAL A 28 9.68 -50.18 -0.14
N GLN A 29 8.83 -49.23 -0.49
CA GLN A 29 9.33 -47.99 -0.97
C GLN A 29 10.06 -47.35 0.23
N SER A 30 11.37 -47.29 0.14
CA SER A 30 12.18 -46.46 1.05
C SER A 30 11.77 -45.00 0.83
N TYR A 31 10.75 -44.59 1.52
CA TYR A 31 10.54 -43.16 1.72
C TYR A 31 11.73 -42.71 2.61
N SER A 32 12.72 -42.10 2.00
CA SER A 32 13.65 -41.29 2.77
C SER A 32 12.78 -40.29 3.50
N ALA A 33 12.66 -40.43 4.82
CA ALA A 33 11.91 -39.47 5.61
C ALA A 33 12.57 -38.12 5.37
N LEU A 34 11.83 -37.19 4.78
CA LEU A 34 12.26 -35.82 4.60
C LEU A 34 12.72 -35.29 5.95
N SER A 35 13.82 -34.58 5.97
CA SER A 35 14.26 -33.86 7.17
C SER A 35 13.17 -32.84 7.58
N TYR A 36 13.22 -32.41 8.84
CA TYR A 36 12.26 -31.41 9.33
C TYR A 36 12.29 -30.15 8.46
N GLU A 37 13.46 -29.69 8.06
CA GLU A 37 13.66 -28.52 7.22
C GLU A 37 13.07 -28.72 5.80
N GLU A 38 13.27 -29.89 5.21
CA GLU A 38 12.68 -30.23 3.90
C GLU A 38 11.13 -30.27 3.97
N MET A 39 10.56 -30.74 5.09
CA MET A 39 9.11 -30.72 5.31
C MET A 39 8.58 -29.28 5.43
N GLU A 40 9.25 -28.43 6.19
CA GLU A 40 8.84 -27.04 6.34
C GLU A 40 9.04 -26.26 5.02
N GLN A 41 10.09 -26.54 4.27
CA GLN A 41 10.30 -25.96 2.93
C GLN A 41 9.17 -26.36 1.97
N ALA A 42 8.80 -27.63 1.95
CA ALA A 42 7.66 -28.11 1.13
C ALA A 42 6.33 -27.44 1.51
N ARG A 43 6.12 -27.15 2.80
CA ARG A 43 4.96 -26.38 3.26
C ARG A 43 4.98 -24.94 2.75
N VAL A 44 6.14 -24.28 2.79
CA VAL A 44 6.33 -22.92 2.24
C VAL A 44 6.01 -22.92 0.74
N GLU A 45 6.57 -23.85 -0.01
CA GLU A 45 6.33 -23.97 -1.46
C GLU A 45 4.85 -24.24 -1.78
N SER A 46 4.25 -25.17 -1.05
CA SER A 46 2.81 -25.47 -1.19
C SER A 46 1.96 -24.24 -0.92
N PHE A 47 2.23 -23.49 0.16
CA PHE A 47 1.52 -22.26 0.46
C PHE A 47 1.70 -21.23 -0.65
N ASN A 48 2.94 -21.06 -1.15
CA ASN A 48 3.26 -20.04 -2.15
C ASN A 48 2.82 -20.43 -3.58
N SER A 49 2.47 -21.66 -3.85
CA SER A 49 1.97 -22.11 -5.16
C SER A 49 0.50 -21.80 -5.42
N HIS A 50 -0.30 -21.57 -4.37
CA HIS A 50 -1.72 -21.27 -4.51
C HIS A 50 -1.92 -19.84 -5.05
N ILE A 51 -2.88 -19.69 -5.96
CA ILE A 51 -3.32 -18.38 -6.45
C ILE A 51 -4.38 -17.85 -5.47
N GLY A 52 -4.26 -16.59 -5.08
CA GLY A 52 -5.23 -15.91 -4.22
C GLY A 52 -6.35 -15.24 -5.01
N GLU A 53 -7.40 -14.84 -4.29
CA GLU A 53 -8.63 -14.27 -4.84
C GLU A 53 -8.76 -12.76 -4.62
N LEU A 54 -7.70 -12.08 -4.11
CA LEU A 54 -7.77 -10.65 -3.84
C LEU A 54 -7.82 -9.85 -5.15
N GLU A 55 -8.85 -9.05 -5.30
CA GLU A 55 -9.11 -8.19 -6.46
C GLU A 55 -8.46 -6.79 -6.35
N GLY A 56 -8.53 -6.02 -7.43
CA GLY A 56 -8.18 -4.60 -7.49
C GLY A 56 -6.72 -4.28 -7.80
N TYR A 57 -5.77 -5.13 -7.43
CA TYR A 57 -4.34 -5.01 -7.75
C TYR A 57 -3.75 -6.39 -8.06
N ASP A 58 -3.17 -6.55 -9.24
CA ASP A 58 -2.56 -7.83 -9.66
C ASP A 58 -1.13 -7.94 -9.14
N CYS A 59 -0.96 -8.64 -8.02
CA CYS A 59 0.34 -8.85 -7.39
C CYS A 59 1.02 -10.12 -7.88
N LYS A 60 2.09 -9.97 -8.65
CA LYS A 60 2.89 -11.12 -9.15
C LYS A 60 3.69 -11.82 -8.05
N ILE A 61 3.98 -11.15 -6.93
CA ILE A 61 4.80 -11.70 -5.85
C ILE A 61 3.99 -12.73 -5.04
N CYS A 62 2.82 -12.35 -4.53
CA CYS A 62 1.98 -13.25 -3.74
C CYS A 62 0.85 -13.88 -4.55
N GLN A 63 0.78 -13.65 -5.86
CA GLN A 63 -0.29 -14.14 -6.73
C GLN A 63 -1.69 -13.87 -6.14
N ASN A 64 -1.89 -12.63 -5.66
CA ASN A 64 -3.15 -12.15 -5.07
C ASN A 64 -3.60 -12.82 -3.75
N ARG A 65 -2.71 -13.53 -3.03
CA ARG A 65 -3.03 -14.05 -1.68
C ARG A 65 -2.99 -13.00 -0.58
N GLY A 66 -2.18 -11.95 -0.74
CA GLY A 66 -1.93 -10.94 0.28
C GLY A 66 -0.86 -11.34 1.30
N TYR A 67 -0.42 -12.58 1.32
CA TYR A 67 0.55 -13.13 2.24
C TYR A 67 1.60 -13.97 1.53
N LEU A 68 2.77 -14.11 2.15
CA LEU A 68 3.89 -14.94 1.70
C LEU A 68 4.36 -15.81 2.85
N ALA A 69 4.62 -17.08 2.58
CA ALA A 69 5.29 -17.98 3.51
C ALA A 69 6.80 -17.94 3.25
N GLU A 70 7.58 -18.01 4.31
CA GLU A 70 9.05 -18.12 4.29
C GLU A 70 9.53 -18.94 5.48
N LEU A 71 10.77 -19.43 5.45
CA LEU A 71 11.38 -20.05 6.61
C LEU A 71 11.95 -18.97 7.53
N SER A 72 11.67 -19.09 8.82
CA SER A 72 12.29 -18.31 9.86
C SER A 72 13.75 -18.75 10.07
N SER A 73 14.53 -18.00 10.86
CA SER A 73 15.90 -18.35 11.25
C SER A 73 16.02 -19.72 11.95
N ASN A 74 14.92 -20.26 12.47
CA ASN A 74 14.86 -21.56 13.13
C ASN A 74 14.25 -22.65 12.22
N SER A 75 14.28 -22.46 10.90
CA SER A 75 13.74 -23.37 9.89
C SER A 75 12.26 -23.73 10.08
N ASN A 76 11.48 -22.89 10.76
CA ASN A 76 10.01 -23.02 10.85
C ASN A 76 9.34 -22.16 9.79
N MET A 77 8.28 -22.66 9.16
CA MET A 77 7.44 -21.86 8.29
C MET A 77 6.82 -20.69 9.08
N CYS A 78 7.00 -19.49 8.58
CA CYS A 78 6.29 -18.29 9.03
C CYS A 78 5.57 -17.62 7.87
N VAL A 79 4.51 -16.87 8.18
CA VAL A 79 3.71 -16.16 7.17
C VAL A 79 3.80 -14.67 7.48
N ARG A 80 4.16 -13.88 6.46
CA ARG A 80 4.15 -12.42 6.55
C ARG A 80 3.21 -11.80 5.53
N GLU A 81 2.76 -10.60 5.83
CA GLU A 81 1.94 -9.83 4.90
C GLU A 81 2.77 -9.41 3.68
N CYS A 82 2.21 -9.56 2.48
CA CYS A 82 2.82 -9.06 1.25
C CYS A 82 2.67 -7.53 1.17
N ASP A 83 3.67 -6.85 0.65
CA ASP A 83 3.62 -5.38 0.47
C ASP A 83 2.44 -4.90 -0.39
N CYS A 84 1.89 -5.76 -1.24
CA CYS A 84 0.68 -5.45 -1.99
C CYS A 84 -0.53 -5.11 -1.10
N MET A 85 -0.56 -5.55 0.15
CA MET A 85 -1.64 -5.21 1.08
C MET A 85 -1.63 -3.73 1.47
N LYS A 86 -0.44 -3.10 1.56
CA LYS A 86 -0.31 -1.65 1.73
C LYS A 86 -0.93 -0.92 0.54
N ILE A 87 -0.62 -1.38 -0.67
CA ILE A 87 -1.15 -0.81 -1.93
C ILE A 87 -2.68 -0.95 -1.96
N ARG A 88 -3.21 -2.14 -1.65
CA ARG A 88 -4.65 -2.40 -1.61
C ARG A 88 -5.37 -1.51 -0.60
N ARG A 89 -4.79 -1.30 0.61
CA ARG A 89 -5.34 -0.37 1.61
C ARG A 89 -5.38 1.05 1.07
N THR A 90 -4.31 1.50 0.40
CA THR A 90 -4.27 2.83 -0.22
C THR A 90 -5.30 2.96 -1.33
N MET A 91 -5.43 1.97 -2.20
CA MET A 91 -6.45 1.97 -3.25
C MET A 91 -7.87 2.01 -2.67
N LYS A 92 -8.11 1.29 -1.58
CA LYS A 92 -9.38 1.33 -0.86
C LYS A 92 -9.62 2.73 -0.26
N GLN A 93 -8.62 3.31 0.38
CA GLN A 93 -8.67 4.66 0.93
C GLN A 93 -8.98 5.70 -0.16
N VAL A 94 -8.32 5.63 -1.32
CA VAL A 94 -8.61 6.51 -2.48
C VAL A 94 -10.07 6.40 -2.90
N VAL A 95 -10.65 5.22 -2.82
CA VAL A 95 -12.06 4.98 -3.14
C VAL A 95 -12.98 5.56 -2.06
N GLU A 96 -12.64 5.38 -0.80
CA GLU A 96 -13.42 5.82 0.36
C GLU A 96 -13.41 7.35 0.53
N THR A 97 -12.34 8.03 0.12
CA THR A 97 -12.22 9.50 0.19
C THR A 97 -13.01 10.24 -0.89
N GLY A 98 -13.79 9.52 -1.71
CA GLY A 98 -14.60 10.16 -2.73
C GLY A 98 -13.84 10.64 -3.96
N ILE A 99 -12.55 10.34 -4.08
CA ILE A 99 -11.86 10.47 -5.37
C ILE A 99 -12.58 9.58 -6.36
N ASN A 100 -13.18 10.22 -7.36
CA ASN A 100 -13.91 9.51 -8.39
C ASN A 100 -12.96 8.54 -9.10
N LYS A 101 -13.27 7.23 -9.06
CA LYS A 101 -12.53 6.18 -9.80
C LYS A 101 -12.40 6.48 -11.30
N ALA A 102 -13.27 7.35 -11.81
CA ALA A 102 -13.23 7.82 -13.19
C ALA A 102 -12.11 8.85 -13.46
N TYR A 103 -11.38 9.34 -12.46
CA TYR A 103 -10.28 10.28 -12.67
C TYR A 103 -9.04 9.54 -13.17
N SER A 104 -8.98 9.33 -14.47
CA SER A 104 -7.86 8.74 -15.19
C SER A 104 -7.43 9.67 -16.34
N PHE A 105 -6.26 9.41 -16.91
CA PHE A 105 -5.79 10.16 -18.08
C PHE A 105 -6.69 9.98 -19.30
N GLU A 106 -7.33 8.80 -19.44
CA GLU A 106 -8.22 8.47 -20.54
C GLU A 106 -9.53 9.26 -20.47
N ASN A 107 -9.98 9.54 -19.23
CA ASN A 107 -11.25 10.24 -19.00
C ASN A 107 -11.07 11.76 -18.86
N PHE A 108 -9.84 12.27 -18.89
CA PHE A 108 -9.57 13.70 -18.85
C PHE A 108 -9.92 14.35 -20.19
N LYS A 109 -10.93 15.23 -20.18
CA LYS A 109 -11.38 15.94 -21.38
C LYS A 109 -10.45 17.13 -21.63
N VAL A 110 -9.70 17.07 -22.72
CA VAL A 110 -8.88 18.17 -23.22
C VAL A 110 -9.73 19.05 -24.12
N ALA A 111 -9.91 20.30 -23.74
CA ALA A 111 -10.63 21.30 -24.52
C ALA A 111 -9.70 22.39 -25.11
N ASN A 112 -8.49 22.53 -24.54
CA ASN A 112 -7.55 23.60 -24.89
C ASN A 112 -6.10 23.08 -24.87
N ASP A 113 -5.21 23.73 -25.59
CA ASP A 113 -3.79 23.36 -25.71
C ASP A 113 -3.05 23.33 -24.35
N TRP A 114 -3.37 24.25 -23.44
CA TRP A 114 -2.77 24.25 -22.11
C TRP A 114 -3.17 23.02 -21.28
N GLN A 115 -4.39 22.49 -21.47
CA GLN A 115 -4.81 21.24 -20.81
C GLN A 115 -4.04 20.05 -21.37
N GLN A 116 -3.83 20.00 -22.69
CA GLN A 116 -2.99 18.99 -23.30
C GLN A 116 -1.56 19.06 -22.75
N ALA A 117 -0.99 20.25 -22.64
CA ALA A 117 0.36 20.44 -22.09
C ALA A 117 0.47 19.95 -20.63
N ILE A 118 -0.57 20.14 -19.81
CA ILE A 118 -0.61 19.60 -18.44
C ILE A 118 -0.68 18.07 -18.44
N VAL A 119 -1.54 17.48 -19.29
CA VAL A 119 -1.64 16.01 -19.43
C VAL A 119 -0.30 15.41 -19.85
N ASP A 120 0.39 16.04 -20.81
CA ASP A 120 1.69 15.57 -21.27
C ASP A 120 2.78 15.66 -20.18
N LYS A 121 2.77 16.74 -19.40
CA LYS A 121 3.65 16.87 -18.23
C LYS A 121 3.33 15.81 -17.17
N ALA A 122 2.06 15.57 -16.89
CA ALA A 122 1.61 14.57 -15.92
C ALA A 122 2.01 13.15 -16.35
N LYS A 123 1.84 12.79 -17.62
CA LYS A 123 2.27 11.50 -18.18
C LYS A 123 3.79 11.33 -18.10
N ARG A 124 4.57 12.38 -18.41
CA ARG A 124 6.03 12.36 -18.28
C ARG A 124 6.45 12.17 -16.82
N TYR A 125 5.80 12.88 -15.87
CA TYR A 125 6.06 12.70 -14.44
C TYR A 125 5.78 11.27 -13.98
N VAL A 126 4.68 10.67 -14.43
CA VAL A 126 4.37 9.26 -14.11
C VAL A 126 5.37 8.29 -14.76
N ALA A 127 5.91 8.60 -15.94
CA ALA A 127 6.90 7.74 -16.60
C ALA A 127 8.24 7.70 -15.86
N ASP A 128 8.71 8.83 -15.34
CA ASP A 128 9.94 8.98 -14.54
C ASP A 128 9.66 9.88 -13.33
N PRO A 129 9.00 9.34 -12.28
CA PRO A 129 8.53 10.15 -11.15
C PRO A 129 9.69 10.58 -10.26
N LYS A 130 9.90 11.89 -10.14
CA LYS A 130 10.91 12.51 -9.28
C LYS A 130 10.36 13.77 -8.63
N GLY A 131 10.61 13.90 -7.34
CA GLY A 131 10.25 15.09 -6.59
C GLY A 131 8.75 15.37 -6.57
N TRP A 132 8.37 16.59 -6.91
CA TRP A 132 7.04 17.13 -6.68
C TRP A 132 6.31 17.45 -7.98
N PHE A 133 4.98 17.30 -7.97
CA PHE A 133 4.09 17.73 -9.04
C PHE A 133 3.04 18.68 -8.47
N TYR A 134 3.11 19.95 -8.83
CA TYR A 134 2.20 20.99 -8.35
C TYR A 134 1.29 21.50 -9.47
N VAL A 135 -0.01 21.60 -9.21
CA VAL A 135 -0.98 22.22 -10.10
C VAL A 135 -1.78 23.27 -9.34
N GLY A 136 -1.53 24.54 -9.65
CA GLY A 136 -2.27 25.68 -9.12
C GLY A 136 -3.21 26.29 -10.17
N GLY A 137 -4.33 26.87 -9.71
CA GLY A 137 -5.24 27.62 -10.59
C GLY A 137 -6.70 27.55 -10.14
N GLN A 138 -7.55 28.23 -10.91
CA GLN A 138 -8.97 28.45 -10.55
C GLN A 138 -9.76 27.14 -10.40
N VAL A 139 -10.89 27.24 -9.69
CA VAL A 139 -11.87 26.16 -9.52
C VAL A 139 -12.37 25.68 -10.88
N GLY A 140 -12.59 24.36 -11.00
CA GLY A 140 -13.11 23.76 -12.24
C GLY A 140 -12.09 23.53 -13.33
N ALA A 141 -10.81 23.92 -13.17
CA ALA A 141 -9.76 23.74 -14.17
C ALA A 141 -9.27 22.26 -14.37
N GLY A 142 -9.83 21.30 -13.60
CA GLY A 142 -9.48 19.89 -13.72
C GLY A 142 -8.26 19.46 -12.87
N LYS A 143 -7.82 20.28 -11.90
CA LYS A 143 -6.66 20.00 -11.03
C LYS A 143 -6.77 18.68 -10.29
N THR A 144 -7.87 18.49 -9.55
CA THR A 144 -8.13 17.25 -8.80
C THR A 144 -8.16 16.03 -9.73
N HIS A 145 -8.72 16.15 -10.94
CA HIS A 145 -8.76 15.07 -11.91
C HIS A 145 -7.34 14.64 -12.32
N ILE A 146 -6.50 15.59 -12.76
CA ILE A 146 -5.17 15.26 -13.25
C ILE A 146 -4.24 14.75 -12.14
N CYS A 147 -4.31 15.33 -10.94
CA CYS A 147 -3.55 14.88 -9.77
C CYS A 147 -3.99 13.50 -9.29
N SER A 148 -5.30 13.23 -9.29
CA SER A 148 -5.85 11.91 -8.97
C SER A 148 -5.44 10.85 -10.00
N ALA A 149 -5.39 11.22 -11.28
CA ALA A 149 -4.90 10.33 -12.35
C ALA A 149 -3.42 9.96 -12.15
N ILE A 150 -2.56 10.93 -11.82
CA ILE A 150 -1.15 10.71 -11.49
C ILE A 150 -1.04 9.78 -10.28
N PHE A 151 -1.72 10.14 -9.18
CA PHE A 151 -1.67 9.38 -7.94
C PHE A 151 -2.13 7.93 -8.13
N GLY A 152 -3.28 7.73 -8.78
CA GLY A 152 -3.82 6.42 -9.06
C GLY A 152 -2.88 5.56 -9.92
N GLU A 153 -2.20 6.16 -10.91
CA GLU A 153 -1.23 5.45 -11.74
C GLU A 153 0.02 5.04 -10.96
N LEU A 154 0.55 5.93 -10.10
CA LEU A 154 1.70 5.61 -9.25
C LEU A 154 1.38 4.51 -8.23
N VAL A 155 0.17 4.53 -7.65
CA VAL A 155 -0.28 3.48 -6.73
C VAL A 155 -0.46 2.15 -7.46
N ARG A 156 -1.04 2.14 -8.67
CA ARG A 156 -1.16 0.92 -9.50
C ARG A 156 0.19 0.31 -9.86
N ARG A 157 1.25 1.13 -9.95
CA ARG A 157 2.64 0.66 -10.15
C ARG A 157 3.29 0.09 -8.89
N GLY A 158 2.57 -0.04 -7.81
CA GLY A 158 3.05 -0.66 -6.58
C GLY A 158 3.61 0.29 -5.54
N ASN A 159 3.48 1.61 -5.71
CA ASN A 159 3.90 2.55 -4.68
C ASN A 159 2.84 2.66 -3.58
N ALA A 160 3.28 2.61 -2.32
CA ALA A 160 2.43 2.97 -1.20
C ALA A 160 2.08 4.46 -1.29
N GLY A 161 0.81 4.81 -1.20
CA GLY A 161 0.33 6.18 -1.30
C GLY A 161 -0.58 6.58 -0.15
N HIS A 162 -0.74 7.89 0.06
CA HIS A 162 -1.72 8.49 0.94
C HIS A 162 -2.37 9.67 0.23
N TYR A 163 -3.69 9.69 0.20
CA TYR A 163 -4.46 10.85 -0.26
C TYR A 163 -4.86 11.68 0.95
N MET A 164 -4.48 12.93 0.94
CA MET A 164 -4.77 13.91 1.97
C MET A 164 -5.68 14.99 1.40
N LEU A 165 -6.91 15.11 1.89
CA LEU A 165 -7.72 16.30 1.66
C LEU A 165 -7.34 17.35 2.70
N TRP A 166 -6.75 18.47 2.24
CA TRP A 166 -6.22 19.52 3.12
C TRP A 166 -7.25 20.06 4.11
N THR A 167 -8.49 20.27 3.67
CA THR A 167 -9.57 20.80 4.51
C THR A 167 -9.94 19.86 5.68
N ASP A 168 -9.73 18.57 5.54
CA ASP A 168 -10.11 17.57 6.54
C ASP A 168 -8.94 17.20 7.43
N GLU A 169 -7.88 16.62 6.86
CA GLU A 169 -6.71 16.18 7.64
C GLU A 169 -5.91 17.37 8.20
N GLY A 170 -5.81 18.49 7.46
CA GLY A 170 -5.21 19.72 7.97
C GLY A 170 -5.99 20.28 9.16
N THR A 171 -7.31 20.18 9.16
CA THR A 171 -8.15 20.56 10.29
C THR A 171 -7.93 19.61 11.48
N SER A 172 -7.89 18.31 11.24
CA SER A 172 -7.62 17.30 12.26
C SER A 172 -6.24 17.49 12.90
N LEU A 173 -5.20 17.79 12.12
CA LEU A 173 -3.85 18.08 12.61
C LEU A 173 -3.82 19.36 13.46
N LYS A 174 -4.53 20.40 13.05
CA LYS A 174 -4.64 21.65 13.86
C LYS A 174 -5.38 21.41 15.17
N ALA A 175 -6.41 20.58 15.17
CA ALA A 175 -7.13 20.21 16.38
C ALA A 175 -6.28 19.36 17.33
N ALA A 176 -5.41 18.51 16.80
CA ALA A 176 -4.53 17.65 17.58
C ALA A 176 -3.24 18.31 18.06
N VAL A 177 -3.01 19.62 17.80
CA VAL A 177 -1.73 20.30 18.08
C VAL A 177 -1.29 20.20 19.56
N ASN A 178 -2.24 20.12 20.48
CA ASN A 178 -1.97 20.00 21.92
C ASN A 178 -1.89 18.52 22.40
N ASP A 179 -2.19 17.54 21.56
CA ASP A 179 -2.02 16.13 21.83
C ASP A 179 -0.88 15.58 20.97
N VAL A 180 0.29 15.45 21.58
CA VAL A 180 1.53 15.04 20.89
C VAL A 180 1.38 13.65 20.24
N ASN A 181 0.64 12.73 20.85
CA ASN A 181 0.46 11.38 20.30
C ASN A 181 -0.50 11.41 19.11
N ALA A 182 -1.69 12.00 19.28
CA ALA A 182 -2.66 12.13 18.19
C ALA A 182 -2.08 12.89 16.99
N TYR A 183 -1.38 14.00 17.24
CA TYR A 183 -0.69 14.77 16.19
C TYR A 183 0.35 13.93 15.44
N ARG A 184 1.19 13.19 16.18
CA ARG A 184 2.23 12.33 15.59
C ARG A 184 1.64 11.20 14.76
N ASP A 185 0.56 10.58 15.23
CA ASP A 185 -0.06 9.45 14.55
C ASP A 185 -0.68 9.85 13.21
N ILE A 186 -1.21 11.08 13.08
CA ILE A 186 -1.68 11.63 11.81
C ILE A 186 -0.49 12.09 10.95
N MET A 187 0.47 12.84 11.51
CA MET A 187 1.54 13.49 10.76
C MET A 187 2.58 12.49 10.22
N LYS A 188 2.95 11.47 11.01
CA LYS A 188 4.02 10.53 10.65
C LYS A 188 3.76 9.78 9.32
N PRO A 189 2.57 9.24 9.04
CA PRO A 189 2.27 8.64 7.74
C PRO A 189 2.42 9.61 6.58
N LEU A 190 1.97 10.87 6.74
CA LEU A 190 2.05 11.90 5.71
C LEU A 190 3.51 12.26 5.38
N MET A 191 4.39 12.30 6.39
CA MET A 191 5.80 12.63 6.20
C MET A 191 6.60 11.50 5.55
N SER A 192 6.17 10.25 5.64
CA SER A 192 6.98 9.08 5.27
C SER A 192 6.44 8.24 4.14
N VAL A 193 5.17 8.39 3.73
CA VAL A 193 4.60 7.59 2.64
C VAL A 193 5.30 7.88 1.31
N LYS A 194 5.51 6.86 0.48
CA LYS A 194 6.21 7.00 -0.83
C LYS A 194 5.56 8.04 -1.73
N VAL A 195 4.23 7.99 -1.87
CA VAL A 195 3.46 8.94 -2.68
C VAL A 195 2.43 9.63 -1.79
N LEU A 196 2.55 10.93 -1.61
CA LEU A 196 1.54 11.76 -0.95
C LEU A 196 0.83 12.61 -1.99
N TYR A 197 -0.50 12.56 -2.03
CA TYR A 197 -1.30 13.52 -2.78
C TYR A 197 -2.05 14.42 -1.81
N ILE A 198 -1.74 15.72 -1.85
CA ILE A 198 -2.43 16.76 -1.07
C ILE A 198 -3.40 17.48 -2.01
N ASP A 199 -4.69 17.27 -1.81
CA ASP A 199 -5.75 17.93 -2.57
C ASP A 199 -6.27 19.17 -1.84
N ASP A 200 -6.66 20.18 -2.60
CA ASP A 200 -7.13 21.47 -2.09
C ASP A 200 -6.15 22.14 -1.11
N PHE A 201 -4.83 22.04 -1.42
CA PHE A 201 -3.76 22.56 -0.56
C PHE A 201 -3.95 24.05 -0.24
N LEU A 202 -3.88 24.39 1.04
CA LEU A 202 -4.09 25.75 1.59
C LEU A 202 -5.46 26.35 1.23
N LYS A 203 -6.47 25.51 0.95
CA LYS A 203 -7.82 25.99 0.66
C LYS A 203 -8.43 26.64 1.87
N VAL A 204 -8.99 27.80 1.64
CA VAL A 204 -9.72 28.63 2.62
C VAL A 204 -11.05 29.07 2.02
N LYS A 205 -11.90 29.70 2.82
CA LYS A 205 -13.13 30.30 2.31
C LYS A 205 -12.82 31.45 1.35
N GLN A 206 -13.73 31.67 0.42
CA GLN A 206 -13.57 32.76 -0.57
C GLN A 206 -13.32 34.11 0.11
N GLY A 207 -12.27 34.80 -0.30
CA GLY A 207 -11.86 36.09 0.26
C GLY A 207 -10.95 36.00 1.51
N GLU A 208 -10.74 34.83 2.04
CA GLU A 208 -9.80 34.61 3.17
C GLU A 208 -8.41 34.26 2.67
N LYS A 209 -7.42 34.35 3.58
CA LYS A 209 -6.04 33.87 3.36
C LYS A 209 -5.73 32.72 4.31
N PRO A 210 -4.80 31.84 3.96
CA PRO A 210 -4.32 30.80 4.87
C PRO A 210 -3.83 31.43 6.19
N THR A 211 -4.17 30.79 7.30
CA THR A 211 -3.74 31.24 8.63
C THR A 211 -2.28 30.88 8.87
N THR A 212 -1.64 31.55 9.84
CA THR A 212 -0.28 31.18 10.28
C THR A 212 -0.20 29.69 10.68
N ALA A 213 -1.26 29.13 11.27
CA ALA A 213 -1.31 27.70 11.61
C ALA A 213 -1.30 26.82 10.36
N ASP A 214 -2.00 27.21 9.28
CA ASP A 214 -1.97 26.51 8.00
C ASP A 214 -0.58 26.54 7.37
N ILE A 215 0.07 27.71 7.38
CA ILE A 215 1.43 27.89 6.85
C ILE A 215 2.45 27.06 7.63
N ASN A 216 2.42 27.11 8.97
CA ASN A 216 3.32 26.33 9.82
C ASN A 216 3.13 24.81 9.61
N LEU A 217 1.88 24.36 9.45
CA LEU A 217 1.58 22.97 9.14
C LEU A 217 2.11 22.56 7.77
N ALA A 218 1.87 23.39 6.74
CA ALA A 218 2.38 23.20 5.40
C ALA A 218 3.91 23.11 5.40
N PHE A 219 4.57 24.10 5.99
CA PHE A 219 6.03 24.11 6.10
C PHE A 219 6.57 22.82 6.74
N LYS A 220 6.01 22.41 7.90
CA LYS A 220 6.48 21.23 8.61
C LYS A 220 6.34 19.95 7.78
N LEU A 221 5.19 19.76 7.11
CA LEU A 221 4.94 18.60 6.27
C LEU A 221 5.84 18.59 5.03
N LEU A 222 5.87 19.71 4.30
CA LEU A 222 6.60 19.81 3.05
C LEU A 222 8.11 19.73 3.27
N ASN A 223 8.66 20.43 4.29
CA ASN A 223 10.08 20.40 4.63
C ASN A 223 10.56 18.99 5.00
N ALA A 224 9.74 18.22 5.74
CA ALA A 224 10.08 16.83 6.06
C ALA A 224 10.19 15.96 4.81
N ARG A 225 9.37 16.21 3.80
CA ARG A 225 9.36 15.46 2.54
C ARG A 225 10.44 15.94 1.56
N TYR A 226 10.72 17.25 1.57
CA TYR A 226 11.76 17.86 0.73
C TYR A 226 13.15 17.26 0.97
N ASN A 227 13.47 16.97 2.22
CA ASN A 227 14.76 16.38 2.61
C ASN A 227 14.91 14.88 2.22
N ASN A 228 13.90 14.28 1.60
CA ASN A 228 13.95 12.91 1.13
C ASN A 228 13.57 12.83 -0.37
N PRO A 229 14.55 12.76 -1.28
CA PRO A 229 14.32 12.77 -2.72
C PRO A 229 13.58 11.54 -3.23
N GLU A 230 13.49 10.47 -2.43
CA GLU A 230 12.74 9.28 -2.77
C GLU A 230 11.22 9.46 -2.62
N LEU A 231 10.77 10.50 -1.92
CA LEU A 231 9.36 10.75 -1.70
C LEU A 231 8.76 11.59 -2.83
N LEU A 232 7.62 11.14 -3.32
CA LEU A 232 6.85 11.80 -4.36
C LEU A 232 5.70 12.57 -3.74
N THR A 233 5.57 13.86 -4.07
CA THR A 233 4.51 14.72 -3.55
C THR A 233 3.72 15.34 -4.69
N ILE A 234 2.42 15.09 -4.72
CA ILE A 234 1.47 15.65 -5.70
C ILE A 234 0.62 16.66 -4.96
N ILE A 235 0.46 17.86 -5.51
CA ILE A 235 -0.30 18.93 -4.86
C ILE A 235 -1.24 19.56 -5.88
N SER A 236 -2.53 19.64 -5.54
CA SER A 236 -3.48 20.52 -6.22
C SER A 236 -3.85 21.68 -5.30
N SER A 237 -3.97 22.89 -5.85
CA SER A 237 -4.30 24.09 -5.09
C SER A 237 -5.12 25.08 -5.93
N GLU A 238 -5.86 25.95 -5.27
CA GLU A 238 -6.45 27.14 -5.92
C GLU A 238 -5.42 28.26 -6.10
N TRP A 239 -4.34 28.23 -5.32
CA TRP A 239 -3.27 29.21 -5.36
C TRP A 239 -2.24 28.89 -6.45
N TYR A 240 -1.76 29.93 -7.14
CA TYR A 240 -0.56 29.79 -7.98
C TYR A 240 0.69 29.76 -7.09
N LEU A 241 1.75 29.13 -7.58
CA LEU A 241 2.99 29.00 -6.80
C LEU A 241 3.56 30.34 -6.34
N GLY A 242 3.45 31.39 -7.19
CA GLY A 242 3.84 32.75 -6.83
C GLY A 242 3.02 33.36 -5.69
N GLU A 243 1.74 32.98 -5.56
CA GLU A 243 0.89 33.43 -4.46
C GLU A 243 1.25 32.69 -3.16
N VAL A 244 1.58 31.40 -3.24
CA VAL A 244 2.06 30.61 -2.08
C VAL A 244 3.34 31.23 -1.53
N ARG A 245 4.27 31.67 -2.39
CA ARG A 245 5.48 32.41 -1.98
C ARG A 245 5.17 33.70 -1.23
N ASN A 246 4.10 34.39 -1.59
CA ASN A 246 3.70 35.61 -0.86
C ASN A 246 3.16 35.32 0.54
N PHE A 247 2.76 34.07 0.84
CA PHE A 247 2.37 33.68 2.19
C PHE A 247 3.60 33.30 3.02
N ASP A 248 4.52 32.54 2.42
CA ASP A 248 5.78 32.14 3.04
C ASP A 248 6.78 31.67 1.95
N ASP A 249 7.95 32.29 1.89
CA ASP A 249 8.97 31.98 0.89
C ASP A 249 9.45 30.52 0.97
N ALA A 250 9.53 29.95 2.17
CA ALA A 250 10.01 28.60 2.37
C ALA A 250 8.96 27.54 1.97
N VAL A 251 7.67 27.86 2.01
CA VAL A 251 6.59 26.96 1.55
C VAL A 251 6.43 27.02 0.03
N GLY A 252 6.71 28.16 -0.58
CA GLY A 252 6.54 28.39 -2.02
C GLY A 252 7.81 28.22 -2.86
N SER A 253 8.95 27.91 -2.25
CA SER A 253 10.23 27.66 -2.95
C SER A 253 10.39 26.21 -3.37
#